data_40e56bf36809a15f3581658e16b4274c
#
_entry.id   40e56bf36809a15f3581658e16b4274c
#
_cell.length_a   1.000
_cell.length_b   1.000
_cell.length_c   1.000
_cell.angle_alpha   90.00
_cell.angle_beta   90.00
_cell.angle_gamma   90.00
#
_symmetry.space_group_name_H-M   'P 1'
#
loop_
_entity.id
_entity.type
_entity.pdbx_description
1 polymer ?
#
loop_
_entity_poly.entity_id
_entity_poly.type
_entity_poly.pdbx_seq_one_letter_code
_entity_poly.pdbx_strand_id
1 'polypeptide(L)'
;MVKILGLVFGALLVCAHFADVQGDAYQRPLSMFRDYEPAWIGYALFGVLLAIGVETIRTAFRVRAEIHAGIYLVATGLLAFVAATPSRDSLHSTCALAAMGMMFVYYAVLLYRADCLFWLMMHLLTPSVLMMASRLESYGVWQKGMILYFLAAGVVHQGLLAQWLPKSQPVATKRVRIQVGCRPARLER
;
A
#
# COMPACT_ATOMS: atom_id res chain seq x y z
N MET A 1 -4.57 2.57 -13.42
CA MET A 1 -5.66 2.01 -12.60
C MET A 1 -5.39 2.19 -11.10
N VAL A 2 -4.22 1.85 -10.56
CA VAL A 2 -3.91 1.96 -9.12
C VAL A 2 -4.15 3.35 -8.53
N LYS A 3 -3.84 4.43 -9.24
CA LYS A 3 -4.11 5.81 -8.77
C LYS A 3 -5.61 6.05 -8.52
N ILE A 4 -6.45 5.55 -9.41
CA ILE A 4 -7.93 5.68 -9.28
C ILE A 4 -8.40 4.86 -8.09
N LEU A 5 -7.92 3.62 -7.94
CA LEU A 5 -8.25 2.77 -6.80
C LEU A 5 -7.80 3.40 -5.48
N GLY A 6 -6.63 4.06 -5.45
CA GLY A 6 -6.15 4.80 -4.28
C GLY A 6 -7.06 5.98 -3.91
N LEU A 7 -7.58 6.71 -4.90
CA LEU A 7 -8.57 7.78 -4.66
C LEU A 7 -9.89 7.21 -4.14
N VAL A 8 -10.36 6.10 -4.71
CA VAL A 8 -11.58 5.39 -4.25
C VAL A 8 -11.39 4.92 -2.80
N PHE A 9 -10.23 4.37 -2.46
CA PHE A 9 -9.91 3.98 -1.08
C PHE A 9 -9.97 5.18 -0.13
N GLY A 10 -9.35 6.30 -0.51
CA GLY A 10 -9.39 7.53 0.29
C GLY A 10 -10.81 8.04 0.51
N ALA A 11 -11.64 8.06 -0.54
CA ALA A 11 -13.03 8.45 -0.45
C ALA A 11 -13.84 7.52 0.47
N LEU A 12 -13.67 6.20 0.35
CA LEU A 12 -14.32 5.23 1.22
C LEU A 12 -13.88 5.39 2.68
N LEU A 13 -12.59 5.69 2.93
CA LEU A 13 -12.09 5.92 4.27
C LEU A 13 -12.72 7.17 4.90
N VAL A 14 -12.89 8.24 4.12
CA VAL A 14 -13.60 9.45 4.54
C VAL A 14 -15.06 9.13 4.82
N CYS A 15 -15.74 8.42 3.91
CA CYS A 15 -17.13 7.97 4.13
C CYS A 15 -17.28 7.14 5.42
N ALA A 16 -16.31 6.24 5.70
CA ALA A 16 -16.31 5.44 6.92
C ALA A 16 -16.33 6.30 8.20
N HIS A 17 -15.55 7.41 8.19
CA HIS A 17 -15.51 8.32 9.33
C HIS A 17 -16.82 9.09 9.54
N PHE A 18 -17.47 9.49 8.45
CA PHE A 18 -18.77 10.20 8.54
C PHE A 18 -19.94 9.26 8.81
N ALA A 19 -19.86 7.99 8.43
CA ALA A 19 -20.91 6.99 8.66
C ALA A 19 -20.86 6.38 10.06
N ASP A 20 -19.80 6.62 10.84
CA ASP A 20 -19.67 6.08 12.18
C ASP A 20 -20.56 6.79 13.17
N VAL A 21 -21.66 6.13 13.52
CA VAL A 21 -22.66 6.61 14.48
C VAL A 21 -22.11 6.70 15.91
N GLN A 22 -21.08 5.93 16.23
CA GLN A 22 -20.50 5.87 17.58
C GLN A 22 -19.40 6.92 17.81
N GLY A 23 -18.93 7.59 16.75
CA GLY A 23 -18.01 8.71 16.83
C GLY A 23 -16.54 8.33 17.13
N ASP A 24 -16.19 7.04 17.14
CA ASP A 24 -14.84 6.56 17.42
C ASP A 24 -14.14 5.90 16.20
N ALA A 25 -14.72 6.05 14.98
CA ALA A 25 -14.14 5.57 13.72
C ALA A 25 -12.67 5.97 13.55
N TYR A 26 -12.33 7.14 14.03
CA TYR A 26 -11.00 7.68 13.99
C TYR A 26 -9.99 6.78 14.74
N GLN A 27 -10.36 6.23 15.87
CA GLN A 27 -9.49 5.39 16.71
C GLN A 27 -9.50 3.92 16.30
N ARG A 28 -10.52 3.47 15.56
CA ARG A 28 -10.65 2.06 15.19
C ARG A 28 -9.68 1.64 14.10
N PRO A 29 -9.06 0.44 14.22
CA PRO A 29 -8.36 -0.20 13.12
C PRO A 29 -9.26 -0.40 11.91
N LEU A 30 -8.67 -0.40 10.72
CA LEU A 30 -9.40 -0.55 9.47
C LEU A 30 -10.19 -1.86 9.39
N SER A 31 -9.65 -2.94 9.97
CA SER A 31 -10.29 -4.24 10.03
C SER A 31 -11.59 -4.24 10.85
N MET A 32 -11.70 -3.35 11.83
CA MET A 32 -12.90 -3.26 12.66
C MET A 32 -14.10 -2.65 11.93
N PHE A 33 -13.89 -1.86 10.86
CA PHE A 33 -15.02 -1.35 10.07
C PHE A 33 -15.88 -2.44 9.45
N ARG A 34 -15.35 -3.66 9.30
CA ARG A 34 -16.12 -4.82 8.85
C ARG A 34 -17.03 -5.40 9.95
N ASP A 35 -16.59 -5.28 11.19
CA ASP A 35 -17.25 -5.90 12.35
C ASP A 35 -18.32 -4.97 12.97
N TYR A 36 -18.47 -3.73 12.45
CA TYR A 36 -19.42 -2.73 12.91
C TYR A 36 -20.30 -2.24 11.76
N GLU A 37 -21.49 -1.76 12.07
CA GLU A 37 -22.41 -1.15 11.10
C GLU A 37 -21.92 0.26 10.68
N PRO A 38 -21.94 0.59 9.40
CA PRO A 38 -22.31 -0.27 8.27
C PRO A 38 -21.12 -1.11 7.73
N ALA A 39 -21.16 -2.40 7.98
CA ALA A 39 -20.07 -3.35 7.66
C ALA A 39 -19.63 -3.36 6.17
N TRP A 40 -20.54 -3.00 5.24
CA TRP A 40 -20.23 -2.95 3.82
C TRP A 40 -19.05 -2.02 3.49
N ILE A 41 -18.86 -0.95 4.28
CA ILE A 41 -17.73 -0.02 4.08
C ILE A 41 -16.40 -0.73 4.34
N GLY A 42 -16.33 -1.52 5.41
CA GLY A 42 -15.14 -2.32 5.72
C GLY A 42 -14.82 -3.32 4.62
N TYR A 43 -15.81 -4.04 4.12
CA TYR A 43 -15.63 -4.96 2.99
C TYR A 43 -15.21 -4.21 1.70
N ALA A 44 -15.77 -3.03 1.43
CA ALA A 44 -15.40 -2.23 0.28
C ALA A 44 -13.94 -1.74 0.37
N LEU A 45 -13.49 -1.30 1.55
CA LEU A 45 -12.10 -0.90 1.79
C LEU A 45 -11.13 -2.05 1.52
N PHE A 46 -11.40 -3.25 2.05
CA PHE A 46 -10.59 -4.44 1.76
C PHE A 46 -10.63 -4.84 0.29
N GLY A 47 -11.81 -4.80 -0.34
CA GLY A 47 -11.97 -5.08 -1.77
C GLY A 47 -11.11 -4.17 -2.64
N VAL A 48 -11.06 -2.88 -2.33
CA VAL A 48 -10.21 -1.92 -3.06
C VAL A 48 -8.73 -2.20 -2.82
N LEU A 49 -8.31 -2.51 -1.59
CA LEU A 49 -6.92 -2.87 -1.30
C LEU A 49 -6.48 -4.14 -2.06
N LEU A 50 -7.32 -5.16 -2.09
CA LEU A 50 -7.08 -6.38 -2.87
C LEU A 50 -7.00 -6.09 -4.37
N ALA A 51 -7.89 -5.25 -4.90
CA ALA A 51 -7.86 -4.82 -6.30
C ALA A 51 -6.55 -4.07 -6.65
N ILE A 52 -6.05 -3.22 -5.74
CA ILE A 52 -4.74 -2.56 -5.88
C ILE A 52 -3.63 -3.61 -5.93
N GLY A 53 -3.65 -4.60 -5.04
CA GLY A 53 -2.68 -5.69 -5.02
C GLY A 53 -2.66 -6.47 -6.33
N VAL A 54 -3.83 -6.92 -6.80
CA VAL A 54 -3.98 -7.66 -8.06
C VAL A 54 -3.48 -6.85 -9.26
N GLU A 55 -3.84 -5.57 -9.36
CA GLU A 55 -3.37 -4.73 -10.47
C GLU A 55 -1.86 -4.48 -10.42
N THR A 56 -1.27 -4.42 -9.23
CA THR A 56 0.17 -4.28 -9.07
C THR A 56 0.89 -5.55 -9.50
N ILE A 57 0.40 -6.72 -9.10
CA ILE A 57 0.90 -8.03 -9.55
C ILE A 57 0.82 -8.12 -11.08
N ARG A 58 -0.33 -7.79 -11.65
CA ARG A 58 -0.55 -7.79 -13.11
C ARG A 58 0.45 -6.87 -13.82
N THR A 59 0.70 -5.69 -13.27
CA THR A 59 1.65 -4.73 -13.82
C THR A 59 3.08 -5.29 -13.74
N ALA A 60 3.48 -5.89 -12.61
CA ALA A 60 4.79 -6.50 -12.44
C ALA A 60 5.04 -7.65 -13.44
N PHE A 61 4.05 -8.51 -13.67
CA PHE A 61 4.15 -9.56 -14.70
C PHE A 61 4.29 -8.99 -16.11
N ARG A 62 3.55 -7.92 -16.45
CA ARG A 62 3.66 -7.27 -17.78
C ARG A 62 5.06 -6.72 -18.04
N VAL A 63 5.75 -6.26 -17.01
CA VAL A 63 7.12 -5.74 -17.11
C VAL A 63 8.19 -6.81 -16.89
N ARG A 64 7.78 -8.08 -16.77
CA ARG A 64 8.66 -9.23 -16.48
C ARG A 64 9.44 -9.09 -15.17
N ALA A 65 8.88 -8.39 -14.21
CA ALA A 65 9.45 -8.20 -12.88
C ALA A 65 8.94 -9.29 -11.93
N GLU A 66 9.33 -10.54 -12.16
CA GLU A 66 8.77 -11.74 -11.49
C GLU A 66 8.96 -11.73 -9.99
N ILE A 67 10.13 -11.31 -9.51
CA ILE A 67 10.40 -11.19 -8.06
C ILE A 67 9.44 -10.20 -7.41
N HIS A 68 9.20 -9.05 -8.07
CA HIS A 68 8.26 -8.04 -7.59
C HIS A 68 6.84 -8.59 -7.59
N ALA A 69 6.44 -9.30 -8.65
CA ALA A 69 5.13 -9.96 -8.73
C ALA A 69 4.95 -10.98 -7.59
N GLY A 70 5.97 -11.78 -7.29
CA GLY A 70 5.94 -12.77 -6.20
C GLY A 70 5.74 -12.12 -4.82
N ILE A 71 6.47 -11.03 -4.53
CA ILE A 71 6.33 -10.29 -3.27
C ILE A 71 4.91 -9.73 -3.12
N TYR A 72 4.39 -9.08 -4.18
CA TYR A 72 3.01 -8.55 -4.15
C TYR A 72 1.96 -9.65 -4.06
N LEU A 73 2.21 -10.82 -4.66
CA LEU A 73 1.31 -11.97 -4.56
C LEU A 73 1.20 -12.45 -3.11
N VAL A 74 2.33 -12.61 -2.42
CA VAL A 74 2.34 -13.02 -1.01
C VAL A 74 1.68 -11.95 -0.13
N ALA A 75 2.00 -10.65 -0.33
CA ALA A 75 1.38 -9.56 0.42
C ALA A 75 -0.13 -9.49 0.22
N THR A 76 -0.59 -9.65 -1.03
CA THR A 76 -2.02 -9.64 -1.37
C THR A 76 -2.72 -10.87 -0.80
N GLY A 77 -2.08 -12.03 -0.78
CA GLY A 77 -2.59 -13.25 -0.14
C GLY A 77 -2.75 -13.10 1.37
N LEU A 78 -1.76 -12.52 2.05
CA LEU A 78 -1.86 -12.19 3.48
C LEU A 78 -2.99 -11.19 3.75
N LEU A 79 -3.14 -10.17 2.90
CA LEU A 79 -4.23 -9.20 3.02
C LEU A 79 -5.60 -9.84 2.78
N ALA A 80 -5.72 -10.77 1.83
CA ALA A 80 -6.96 -11.53 1.60
C ALA A 80 -7.30 -12.39 2.83
N PHE A 81 -6.30 -12.99 3.47
CA PHE A 81 -6.48 -13.72 4.71
C PHE A 81 -6.96 -12.81 5.85
N VAL A 82 -6.36 -11.63 6.01
CA VAL A 82 -6.80 -10.59 6.95
C VAL A 82 -8.25 -10.20 6.68
N ALA A 83 -8.64 -10.04 5.42
CA ALA A 83 -10.02 -9.72 5.04
C ALA A 83 -11.02 -10.85 5.37
N ALA A 84 -10.58 -12.11 5.36
CA ALA A 84 -11.42 -13.28 5.62
C ALA A 84 -11.54 -13.64 7.11
N THR A 85 -10.60 -13.22 7.95
CA THR A 85 -10.54 -13.61 9.37
C THR A 85 -11.13 -12.52 10.28
N PRO A 86 -11.78 -12.88 11.41
CA PRO A 86 -12.28 -11.90 12.39
C PRO A 86 -11.16 -11.00 12.93
N SER A 87 -11.45 -9.73 13.18
CA SER A 87 -10.44 -8.76 13.64
C SER A 87 -9.85 -9.07 15.04
N ARG A 88 -10.56 -9.87 15.82
CA ARG A 88 -10.13 -10.29 17.18
C ARG A 88 -9.23 -11.53 17.16
N ASP A 89 -9.05 -12.17 16.02
CA ASP A 89 -8.19 -13.35 15.90
C ASP A 89 -6.71 -12.93 15.91
N SER A 90 -5.89 -13.65 16.69
CA SER A 90 -4.44 -13.43 16.75
C SER A 90 -3.79 -13.64 15.38
N LEU A 91 -4.30 -14.60 14.59
CA LEU A 91 -3.83 -14.89 13.25
C LEU A 91 -4.11 -13.72 12.28
N HIS A 92 -5.25 -13.04 12.42
CA HIS A 92 -5.56 -11.80 11.70
C HIS A 92 -4.46 -10.74 11.92
N SER A 93 -4.16 -10.45 13.18
CA SER A 93 -3.15 -9.46 13.56
C SER A 93 -1.76 -9.85 13.07
N THR A 94 -1.39 -11.13 13.18
CA THR A 94 -0.11 -11.66 12.71
C THR A 94 0.03 -11.52 11.20
N CYS A 95 -1.00 -11.88 10.43
CA CYS A 95 -0.98 -11.73 8.97
C CYS A 95 -0.93 -10.26 8.54
N ALA A 96 -1.64 -9.37 9.24
CA ALA A 96 -1.60 -7.94 8.98
C ALA A 96 -0.19 -7.35 9.20
N LEU A 97 0.43 -7.67 10.33
CA LEU A 97 1.80 -7.25 10.65
C LEU A 97 2.82 -7.84 9.68
N ALA A 98 2.68 -9.11 9.30
CA ALA A 98 3.54 -9.76 8.33
C ALA A 98 3.45 -9.09 6.94
N ALA A 99 2.25 -8.78 6.48
CA ALA A 99 2.04 -8.07 5.22
C ALA A 99 2.68 -6.67 5.25
N MET A 100 2.44 -5.90 6.31
CA MET A 100 3.02 -4.56 6.46
C MET A 100 4.54 -4.60 6.58
N GLY A 101 5.09 -5.50 7.40
CA GLY A 101 6.55 -5.67 7.57
C GLY A 101 7.24 -6.08 6.28
N MET A 102 6.66 -7.01 5.53
CA MET A 102 7.18 -7.45 4.24
C MET A 102 7.19 -6.30 3.23
N MET A 103 6.12 -5.52 3.13
CA MET A 103 6.06 -4.37 2.24
C MET A 103 7.03 -3.28 2.65
N PHE A 104 7.22 -3.07 3.96
CA PHE A 104 8.19 -2.12 4.48
C PHE A 104 9.63 -2.50 4.06
N VAL A 105 10.04 -3.73 4.32
CA VAL A 105 11.38 -4.23 3.92
C VAL A 105 11.55 -4.17 2.41
N TYR A 106 10.52 -4.58 1.66
CA TYR A 106 10.55 -4.54 0.20
C TYR A 106 10.80 -3.13 -0.35
N TYR A 107 10.07 -2.12 0.13
CA TYR A 107 10.28 -0.74 -0.31
C TYR A 107 11.63 -0.18 0.12
N ALA A 108 12.14 -0.55 1.31
CA ALA A 108 13.47 -0.17 1.75
C ALA A 108 14.55 -0.70 0.79
N VAL A 109 14.47 -1.99 0.44
CA VAL A 109 15.42 -2.62 -0.53
C VAL A 109 15.30 -1.97 -1.91
N LEU A 110 14.09 -1.67 -2.36
CA LEU A 110 13.85 -1.01 -3.65
C LEU A 110 14.48 0.39 -3.69
N LEU A 111 14.26 1.20 -2.66
CA LEU A 111 14.81 2.55 -2.55
C LEU A 111 16.33 2.53 -2.45
N TYR A 112 16.89 1.55 -1.70
CA TYR A 112 18.33 1.34 -1.62
C TYR A 112 18.93 1.01 -3.00
N ARG A 113 18.32 0.06 -3.74
CA ARG A 113 18.79 -0.32 -5.09
C ARG A 113 18.61 0.78 -6.13
N ALA A 114 17.65 1.67 -5.93
CA ALA A 114 17.43 2.82 -6.81
C ALA A 114 18.32 4.01 -6.48
N ASP A 115 19.24 3.86 -5.51
CA ASP A 115 20.14 4.93 -5.04
C ASP A 115 19.40 6.18 -4.59
N CYS A 116 18.23 5.97 -3.97
CA CYS A 116 17.34 7.02 -3.49
C CYS A 116 17.49 7.22 -1.98
N LEU A 117 18.69 7.55 -1.51
CA LEU A 117 19.04 7.60 -0.09
C LEU A 117 18.09 8.51 0.72
N PHE A 118 17.73 9.69 0.21
CA PHE A 118 16.80 10.60 0.88
C PHE A 118 15.44 9.93 1.14
N TRP A 119 14.88 9.28 0.11
CA TRP A 119 13.59 8.59 0.24
C TRP A 119 13.70 7.34 1.12
N LEU A 120 14.85 6.66 1.12
CA LEU A 120 15.11 5.56 2.03
C LEU A 120 15.09 6.05 3.49
N MET A 121 15.77 7.16 3.79
CA MET A 121 15.76 7.74 5.14
C MET A 121 14.34 8.15 5.56
N MET A 122 13.59 8.79 4.68
CA MET A 122 12.18 9.12 4.93
C MET A 122 11.34 7.86 5.18
N HIS A 123 11.56 6.81 4.37
CA HIS A 123 10.88 5.53 4.54
C HIS A 123 11.17 4.90 5.91
N LEU A 124 12.43 4.86 6.33
CA LEU A 124 12.83 4.28 7.61
C LEU A 124 12.29 5.07 8.82
N LEU A 125 12.17 6.40 8.69
CA LEU A 125 11.64 7.25 9.75
C LEU A 125 10.11 7.23 9.85
N THR A 126 9.41 6.96 8.74
CA THR A 126 7.94 7.04 8.70
C THR A 126 7.22 6.22 9.76
N PRO A 127 7.55 4.92 10.01
CA PRO A 127 6.88 4.14 11.05
C PRO A 127 7.06 4.73 12.45
N SER A 128 8.27 5.26 12.74
CA SER A 128 8.58 5.86 14.04
C SER A 128 7.79 7.15 14.24
N VAL A 129 7.71 8.00 13.22
CA VAL A 129 6.92 9.24 13.27
C VAL A 129 5.43 8.93 13.44
N LEU A 130 4.90 7.98 12.66
CA LEU A 130 3.50 7.56 12.79
C LEU A 130 3.21 6.90 14.14
N MET A 131 4.17 6.12 14.69
CA MET A 131 4.02 5.53 16.01
C MET A 131 4.04 6.60 17.11
N MET A 132 4.89 7.62 17.01
CA MET A 132 4.88 8.74 17.95
C MET A 132 3.58 9.52 17.87
N ALA A 133 3.10 9.83 16.68
CA ALA A 133 1.82 10.49 16.49
C ALA A 133 0.64 9.66 17.03
N SER A 134 0.67 8.35 16.84
CA SER A 134 -0.41 7.44 17.29
C SER A 134 -0.39 7.15 18.79
N ARG A 135 0.75 7.33 19.48
CA ARG A 135 0.80 7.24 20.96
C ARG A 135 -0.05 8.30 21.64
N LEU A 136 -0.28 9.42 20.95
CA LEU A 136 -1.16 10.49 21.42
C LEU A 136 -2.63 10.20 21.15
N GLU A 137 -2.92 9.24 20.26
CA GLU A 137 -4.27 9.01 19.72
C GLU A 137 -4.70 7.55 19.87
N SER A 138 -4.28 6.66 18.97
CA SER A 138 -4.62 5.23 19.02
C SER A 138 -3.90 4.38 17.96
N TYR A 139 -3.92 3.05 18.15
CA TYR A 139 -3.44 2.08 17.18
C TYR A 139 -4.13 2.19 15.81
N GLY A 140 -5.43 2.52 15.79
CA GLY A 140 -6.19 2.68 14.54
C GLY A 140 -5.66 3.82 13.67
N VAL A 141 -5.25 4.93 14.28
CA VAL A 141 -4.62 6.07 13.57
C VAL A 141 -3.30 5.64 12.93
N TRP A 142 -2.46 4.95 13.69
CA TRP A 142 -1.19 4.42 13.19
C TRP A 142 -1.39 3.47 12.01
N GLN A 143 -2.31 2.51 12.12
CA GLN A 143 -2.59 1.54 11.06
C GLN A 143 -3.06 2.22 9.77
N LYS A 144 -3.99 3.17 9.86
CA LYS A 144 -4.48 3.92 8.70
C LYS A 144 -3.38 4.75 8.07
N GLY A 145 -2.55 5.42 8.88
CA GLY A 145 -1.39 6.16 8.41
C GLY A 145 -0.41 5.28 7.64
N MET A 146 -0.10 4.08 8.16
CA MET A 146 0.77 3.11 7.47
C MET A 146 0.17 2.62 6.15
N ILE A 147 -1.13 2.34 6.11
CA ILE A 147 -1.79 1.91 4.88
C ILE A 147 -1.75 3.03 3.82
N LEU A 148 -2.09 4.26 4.20
CA LEU A 148 -2.02 5.40 3.28
C LEU A 148 -0.59 5.64 2.78
N TYR A 149 0.39 5.48 3.67
CA TYR A 149 1.80 5.56 3.29
C TYR A 149 2.17 4.48 2.25
N PHE A 150 1.79 3.21 2.48
CA PHE A 150 2.07 2.14 1.51
C PHE A 150 1.35 2.32 0.19
N LEU A 151 0.14 2.89 0.18
CA LEU A 151 -0.56 3.24 -1.05
C LEU A 151 0.21 4.31 -1.83
N ALA A 152 0.70 5.35 -1.17
CA ALA A 152 1.53 6.39 -1.79
C ALA A 152 2.85 5.81 -2.33
N ALA A 153 3.55 4.99 -1.54
CA ALA A 153 4.76 4.29 -1.95
C ALA A 153 4.50 3.36 -3.14
N GLY A 154 3.35 2.66 -3.16
CA GLY A 154 2.93 1.81 -4.27
C GLY A 154 2.70 2.57 -5.57
N VAL A 155 2.14 3.77 -5.51
CA VAL A 155 1.99 4.65 -6.68
C VAL A 155 3.35 5.07 -7.24
N VAL A 156 4.30 5.44 -6.36
CA VAL A 156 5.68 5.77 -6.77
C VAL A 156 6.36 4.55 -7.39
N HIS A 157 6.24 3.38 -6.75
CA HIS A 157 6.82 2.14 -7.26
C HIS A 157 6.26 1.75 -8.64
N GLN A 158 4.95 1.88 -8.87
CA GLN A 158 4.38 1.64 -10.19
C GLN A 158 4.91 2.61 -11.24
N GLY A 159 5.17 3.85 -10.88
CA GLY A 159 5.85 4.81 -11.75
C GLY A 159 7.26 4.34 -12.13
N LEU A 160 8.01 3.77 -11.19
CA LEU A 160 9.33 3.19 -11.44
C LEU A 160 9.24 1.93 -12.32
N LEU A 161 8.33 1.01 -12.02
CA LEU A 161 8.08 -0.18 -12.85
C LEU A 161 7.73 0.20 -14.30
N ALA A 162 6.91 1.22 -14.48
CA ALA A 162 6.54 1.69 -15.81
C ALA A 162 7.72 2.27 -16.61
N GLN A 163 8.79 2.75 -15.93
CA GLN A 163 10.02 3.19 -16.60
C GLN A 163 10.90 2.03 -17.03
N TRP A 164 10.76 0.86 -16.41
CA TRP A 164 11.51 -0.37 -16.74
C TRP A 164 10.85 -1.18 -17.85
N LEU A 165 9.65 -0.80 -18.31
CA LEU A 165 9.04 -1.39 -19.49
C LEU A 165 9.98 -1.19 -20.69
N PRO A 166 10.37 -2.26 -21.42
CA PRO A 166 11.06 -2.11 -22.68
C PRO A 166 10.20 -1.25 -23.59
N LYS A 167 10.79 -0.22 -24.17
CA LYS A 167 10.14 0.69 -25.13
C LYS A 167 9.81 -0.06 -26.41
N SER A 168 8.90 -1.01 -26.36
CA SER A 168 8.36 -1.64 -27.55
C SER A 168 7.24 -0.76 -28.06
N GLN A 169 7.60 0.05 -29.04
CA GLN A 169 6.79 0.91 -29.92
C GLN A 169 6.41 2.32 -29.44
N PRO A 170 6.47 3.29 -30.36
CA PRO A 170 6.25 4.69 -30.06
C PRO A 170 4.77 5.00 -29.99
N VAL A 171 4.14 4.82 -28.83
CA VAL A 171 2.93 5.58 -28.53
C VAL A 171 3.42 6.94 -28.07
N ALA A 172 3.19 7.96 -28.87
CA ALA A 172 3.51 9.36 -28.59
C ALA A 172 2.69 9.86 -27.40
N THR A 173 3.11 9.50 -26.18
CA THR A 173 2.57 10.08 -24.96
C THR A 173 3.67 10.97 -24.37
N LYS A 174 3.39 12.26 -24.31
CA LYS A 174 4.21 13.30 -23.67
C LYS A 174 4.70 12.78 -22.30
N ARG A 175 6.02 12.55 -22.20
CA ARG A 175 6.66 12.18 -20.92
C ARG A 175 6.51 13.33 -19.95
N VAL A 176 5.68 13.14 -18.94
CA VAL A 176 5.85 13.87 -17.68
C VAL A 176 7.05 13.22 -16.99
N ARG A 177 8.23 13.80 -17.17
CA ARG A 177 9.45 13.44 -16.47
C ARG A 177 9.28 13.91 -15.02
N ILE A 178 8.75 13.06 -14.15
CA ILE A 178 8.91 13.27 -12.71
C ILE A 178 10.37 12.93 -12.44
N GLN A 179 11.23 13.94 -12.40
CA GLN A 179 12.58 13.82 -11.84
C GLN A 179 12.40 13.71 -10.30
N VAL A 180 11.99 12.52 -9.84
CA VAL A 180 12.29 12.12 -8.48
C VAL A 180 13.78 11.78 -8.54
N GLY A 181 14.65 12.51 -7.85
CA GLY A 181 16.11 12.46 -7.94
C GLY A 181 16.76 11.08 -7.70
N CYS A 182 16.23 10.05 -8.33
CA CYS A 182 16.67 8.67 -8.28
C CYS A 182 17.20 8.25 -9.63
N ARG A 183 18.39 7.68 -9.67
CA ARG A 183 18.93 7.03 -10.88
C ARG A 183 18.11 5.77 -11.18
N PRO A 184 17.79 5.49 -12.45
CA PRO A 184 17.18 4.21 -12.81
C PRO A 184 18.14 3.08 -12.43
N ALA A 185 17.67 2.11 -11.64
CA ALA A 185 18.44 0.92 -11.31
C ALA A 185 18.79 0.17 -12.62
N ARG A 186 20.08 -0.11 -12.87
CA ARG A 186 20.50 -1.03 -13.91
C ARG A 186 20.07 -2.43 -13.49
N LEU A 187 19.05 -2.97 -14.12
CA LEU A 187 18.80 -4.40 -14.09
C LEU A 187 19.83 -5.05 -15.00
N GLU A 188 20.89 -5.61 -14.40
CA GLU A 188 21.77 -6.54 -15.11
C GLU A 188 20.95 -7.78 -15.47
N ARG A 189 20.96 -8.14 -16.75
CA ARG A 189 20.31 -9.33 -17.29
C ARG A 189 21.10 -10.58 -16.96
#